data_96e4fc0be3991a83f37baa8ebb5ea8fc
#
_entry.id   96e4fc0be3991a83f37baa8ebb5ea8fc
#
_cell.length_a   1.000
_cell.length_b   1.000
_cell.length_c   1.000
_cell.angle_alpha   90.00
_cell.angle_beta   90.00
_cell.angle_gamma   90.00
#
_symmetry.space_group_name_H-M   'P 1'
#
loop_
_entity.id
_entity.type
_entity.pdbx_description
1 polymer ?
#
loop_
_entity_poly.entity_id
_entity_poly.type
_entity_poly.pdbx_seq_one_letter_code
_entity_poly.pdbx_strand_id
1 'polypeptide(L)'
;MRKSWKILLAGCLCISFTGGMTVYGDMERSLYPVASVTVQEEYSHIAVSQVTDYVNIREQANTSSRIVGKIYNNCAAVIEETVKGEGGDWYRIHSGTVTGYIKAEYFITGESAEKLAQSIGREFATVNTDNLRLREQPSLSSNVLTVLSQGARYVVLGEEGMFYKVEVDADLVGYVAQEYCQTQVEFDQAVSLEEERQRLAEENQRKQEAANAIAALEQAKQEEAVNSGIAASEMLIAANPEQSDNSHQASAPAMISGFGPASPGGMPGPGSAAVMSATRTAIVAYAKQFLGNPYVYGGTSLTNGADCSGFTQGVFANFGITTGRSSRDQAENGREISIDAVQPGDLLFYASGNYINHVALYIGGGQVIHASNSTTGITISPYNYRTPCKAVSFLD
;
A
#
# COMPACT_ATOMS: atom_id res chain seq x y z
N MET A 1 34.46 18.70 -7.42
CA MET A 1 34.60 17.57 -6.48
C MET A 1 33.70 16.47 -6.95
N ARG A 2 34.24 15.33 -7.37
CA ARG A 2 33.43 14.19 -7.83
C ARG A 2 32.82 13.55 -6.60
N LYS A 3 31.49 13.62 -6.44
CA LYS A 3 30.75 12.89 -5.42
C LYS A 3 30.76 11.41 -5.80
N SER A 4 31.38 10.57 -4.99
CA SER A 4 31.27 9.12 -5.13
C SER A 4 29.93 8.67 -4.51
N TRP A 5 29.00 8.32 -5.36
CA TRP A 5 27.74 7.70 -4.98
C TRP A 5 28.03 6.23 -4.66
N LYS A 6 27.60 5.78 -3.51
CA LYS A 6 27.66 4.35 -3.17
C LYS A 6 26.35 3.71 -3.60
N ILE A 7 26.38 2.97 -4.67
CA ILE A 7 25.25 2.15 -5.16
C ILE A 7 25.49 0.73 -4.64
N LEU A 8 24.56 0.12 -3.94
CA LEU A 8 24.67 -1.23 -3.37
C LEU A 8 23.89 -2.27 -4.20
N LEU A 9 24.59 -3.20 -4.85
CA LEU A 9 24.03 -4.41 -5.46
C LEU A 9 24.17 -5.57 -4.46
N ALA A 10 23.12 -5.94 -3.77
CA ALA A 10 23.14 -7.10 -2.87
C ALA A 10 22.82 -8.38 -3.63
N GLY A 11 23.83 -9.17 -3.91
CA GLY A 11 23.67 -10.55 -4.31
C GLY A 11 23.16 -11.39 -3.13
N CYS A 12 22.03 -12.05 -3.30
CA CYS A 12 21.45 -12.92 -2.30
C CYS A 12 22.31 -14.19 -2.15
N LEU A 13 23.09 -14.27 -1.07
CA LEU A 13 23.69 -15.52 -0.62
C LEU A 13 22.66 -16.24 0.27
N CYS A 14 22.04 -17.30 -0.26
CA CYS A 14 21.16 -18.16 0.52
C CYS A 14 21.95 -18.88 1.61
N ILE A 15 21.83 -18.47 2.86
CA ILE A 15 22.22 -19.29 4.01
C ILE A 15 20.92 -19.86 4.60
N SER A 16 20.77 -21.18 4.46
CA SER A 16 19.70 -21.94 5.09
C SER A 16 19.91 -21.94 6.60
N PHE A 17 19.04 -21.27 7.35
CA PHE A 17 18.92 -21.42 8.79
C PHE A 17 17.59 -22.10 9.12
N THR A 18 17.67 -23.37 9.55
CA THR A 18 16.58 -24.09 10.20
C THR A 18 16.46 -23.59 11.64
N GLY A 19 15.40 -22.88 11.94
CA GLY A 19 15.07 -22.46 13.30
C GLY A 19 13.87 -21.55 13.29
N GLY A 20 12.73 -22.07 13.79
CA GLY A 20 11.46 -21.36 13.74
C GLY A 20 11.50 -20.02 14.48
N MET A 21 11.23 -18.98 13.72
CA MET A 21 10.81 -17.70 14.23
C MET A 21 9.81 -17.15 13.20
N THR A 22 8.63 -16.81 13.66
CA THR A 22 7.62 -16.12 12.89
C THR A 22 8.19 -14.79 12.42
N VAL A 23 8.66 -14.74 11.19
CA VAL A 23 9.06 -13.50 10.53
C VAL A 23 7.76 -12.84 10.05
N TYR A 24 7.38 -11.75 10.69
CA TYR A 24 6.47 -10.78 10.07
C TYR A 24 7.25 -10.17 8.89
N GLY A 25 6.96 -10.68 7.70
CA GLY A 25 7.60 -10.20 6.48
C GLY A 25 7.09 -8.83 6.10
N ASP A 26 8.02 -7.91 5.93
CA ASP A 26 7.81 -6.64 5.23
C ASP A 26 7.24 -6.92 3.85
N MET A 27 5.96 -6.58 3.65
CA MET A 27 5.28 -6.64 2.36
C MET A 27 4.98 -5.24 1.86
N GLU A 28 6.03 -4.42 1.77
CA GLU A 28 6.01 -3.23 0.94
C GLU A 28 6.67 -3.57 -0.38
N ARG A 29 5.88 -3.79 -1.42
CA ARG A 29 6.44 -3.93 -2.75
C ARG A 29 5.69 -3.01 -3.71
N SER A 30 6.46 -2.10 -4.30
CA SER A 30 6.20 -1.50 -5.59
C SER A 30 5.66 -2.56 -6.56
N LEU A 31 4.84 -2.18 -7.52
CA LEU A 31 4.28 -3.07 -8.55
C LEU A 31 5.36 -3.85 -9.34
N TYR A 32 6.63 -3.49 -9.19
CA TYR A 32 7.80 -4.16 -9.75
C TYR A 32 8.79 -4.47 -8.63
N PRO A 33 9.50 -5.62 -8.71
CA PRO A 33 10.56 -5.90 -7.75
C PRO A 33 11.63 -4.82 -7.85
N VAL A 34 11.98 -4.26 -6.70
CA VAL A 34 13.03 -3.25 -6.58
C VAL A 34 14.19 -3.91 -5.87
N ALA A 35 15.37 -3.95 -6.47
CA ALA A 35 16.56 -4.43 -5.81
C ALA A 35 17.45 -3.27 -5.40
N SER A 36 18.06 -3.45 -4.26
CA SER A 36 19.11 -2.59 -3.80
C SER A 36 20.42 -2.99 -4.47
N VAL A 37 21.08 -2.02 -5.10
CA VAL A 37 22.36 -2.22 -5.78
C VAL A 37 23.45 -1.56 -4.95
N THR A 38 24.33 -2.35 -4.31
CA THR A 38 25.58 -1.83 -3.74
C THR A 38 26.66 -1.87 -4.79
N VAL A 39 27.09 -0.73 -5.26
CA VAL A 39 28.18 -0.65 -6.23
C VAL A 39 29.49 -0.35 -5.50
N GLN A 40 30.34 -1.34 -5.49
CA GLN A 40 31.78 -1.16 -5.38
C GLN A 40 32.50 -1.70 -6.63
N GLU A 41 31.79 -1.87 -7.74
CA GLU A 41 32.36 -2.24 -9.05
C GLU A 41 31.88 -1.31 -10.15
N GLU A 42 32.80 -1.00 -11.06
CA GLU A 42 32.70 -0.03 -12.13
C GLU A 42 31.35 -0.09 -12.88
N TYR A 43 30.74 1.07 -13.10
CA TYR A 43 29.52 1.28 -13.90
C TYR A 43 29.59 0.69 -15.33
N SER A 44 30.73 0.17 -15.75
CA SER A 44 30.95 -0.46 -17.04
C SER A 44 30.07 -1.69 -17.33
N HIS A 45 29.49 -2.29 -16.30
CA HIS A 45 28.61 -3.47 -16.42
C HIS A 45 27.12 -3.17 -16.25
N ILE A 46 26.75 -1.93 -15.94
CA ILE A 46 25.35 -1.55 -15.80
C ILE A 46 24.78 -1.21 -17.18
N ALA A 47 23.62 -1.79 -17.46
CA ALA A 47 22.81 -1.47 -18.61
C ALA A 47 21.42 -1.02 -18.15
N VAL A 48 20.84 -0.09 -18.89
CA VAL A 48 19.46 0.35 -18.69
C VAL A 48 18.65 0.04 -19.93
N SER A 49 17.54 -0.64 -19.75
CA SER A 49 16.65 -1.03 -20.85
C SER A 49 15.97 0.18 -21.48
N GLN A 50 15.87 0.16 -22.81
CA GLN A 50 15.18 1.16 -23.62
C GLN A 50 14.20 0.44 -24.55
N VAL A 51 13.00 0.27 -24.07
CA VAL A 51 11.92 -0.48 -24.75
C VAL A 51 10.61 0.32 -24.69
N THR A 52 9.69 0.09 -25.61
CA THR A 52 8.42 0.84 -25.63
C THR A 52 7.46 0.36 -24.56
N ASP A 53 7.41 -0.94 -24.30
CA ASP A 53 6.57 -1.58 -23.28
C ASP A 53 7.44 -2.56 -22.49
N TYR A 54 7.59 -3.78 -22.98
CA TYR A 54 8.50 -4.76 -22.40
C TYR A 54 9.14 -5.64 -23.49
N VAL A 55 10.25 -6.29 -23.12
CA VAL A 55 10.89 -7.32 -23.92
C VAL A 55 11.09 -8.58 -23.08
N ASN A 56 10.96 -9.74 -23.73
CA ASN A 56 11.16 -11.02 -23.07
C ASN A 56 12.65 -11.33 -22.87
N ILE A 57 13.00 -11.73 -21.66
CA ILE A 57 14.27 -12.33 -21.32
C ILE A 57 14.14 -13.85 -21.54
N ARG A 58 15.15 -14.44 -22.16
CA ARG A 58 15.11 -15.83 -22.64
C ARG A 58 16.20 -16.68 -22.02
N GLU A 59 15.97 -18.01 -22.05
CA GLU A 59 16.93 -18.98 -21.51
C GLU A 59 18.19 -19.12 -22.36
N GLN A 60 18.09 -18.83 -23.69
CA GLN A 60 19.18 -18.87 -24.65
C GLN A 60 19.12 -17.66 -25.58
N ALA A 61 20.23 -17.35 -26.27
CA ALA A 61 20.38 -16.21 -27.17
C ALA A 61 19.66 -16.41 -28.53
N ASN A 62 18.37 -16.77 -28.49
CA ASN A 62 17.48 -16.92 -29.66
C ASN A 62 16.03 -16.65 -29.31
N THR A 63 15.22 -16.31 -30.31
CA THR A 63 13.80 -15.93 -30.15
C THR A 63 12.86 -17.12 -29.94
N SER A 64 13.30 -18.35 -30.18
CA SER A 64 12.51 -19.58 -30.02
C SER A 64 12.68 -20.22 -28.62
N SER A 65 13.68 -19.82 -27.85
CA SER A 65 13.94 -20.39 -26.52
C SER A 65 12.90 -19.94 -25.49
N ARG A 66 12.84 -20.67 -24.39
CA ARG A 66 11.90 -20.42 -23.29
C ARG A 66 12.06 -19.00 -22.74
N ILE A 67 10.95 -18.33 -22.48
CA ILE A 67 10.91 -17.05 -21.77
C ILE A 67 11.09 -17.31 -20.28
N VAL A 68 11.99 -16.60 -19.63
CA VAL A 68 12.25 -16.68 -18.17
C VAL A 68 11.78 -15.46 -17.41
N GLY A 69 11.60 -14.32 -18.10
CA GLY A 69 11.11 -13.08 -17.50
C GLY A 69 10.82 -12.01 -18.54
N LYS A 70 10.43 -10.86 -18.06
CA LYS A 70 10.19 -9.63 -18.83
C LYS A 70 10.99 -8.49 -18.25
N ILE A 71 11.48 -7.60 -19.12
CA ILE A 71 12.08 -6.34 -18.71
C ILE A 71 11.31 -5.18 -19.34
N TYR A 72 10.97 -4.20 -18.52
CA TYR A 72 10.24 -3.00 -18.93
C TYR A 72 11.20 -1.86 -19.22
N ASN A 73 10.68 -0.72 -19.69
CA ASN A 73 11.50 0.45 -19.94
C ASN A 73 12.15 0.99 -18.67
N ASN A 74 13.38 1.51 -18.79
CA ASN A 74 14.16 2.08 -17.69
C ASN A 74 14.47 1.12 -16.53
N CYS A 75 14.41 -0.19 -16.76
CA CYS A 75 14.88 -1.16 -15.77
C CYS A 75 16.42 -1.32 -15.85
N ALA A 76 17.04 -1.46 -14.68
CA ALA A 76 18.48 -1.72 -14.58
C ALA A 76 18.78 -3.22 -14.66
N ALA A 77 19.90 -3.53 -15.31
CA ALA A 77 20.46 -4.87 -15.38
C ALA A 77 21.98 -4.82 -15.30
N VAL A 78 22.59 -5.91 -14.84
CA VAL A 78 24.04 -6.14 -14.95
C VAL A 78 24.30 -7.05 -16.14
N ILE A 79 25.22 -6.65 -17.02
CA ILE A 79 25.67 -7.48 -18.13
C ILE A 79 26.76 -8.41 -17.62
N GLU A 80 26.50 -9.72 -17.64
CA GLU A 80 27.46 -10.75 -17.25
C GLU A 80 28.34 -11.17 -18.46
N GLU A 81 27.74 -11.21 -19.67
CA GLU A 81 28.38 -11.72 -20.86
C GLU A 81 27.74 -11.12 -22.12
N THR A 82 28.54 -10.97 -23.17
CA THR A 82 28.08 -10.65 -24.54
C THR A 82 28.33 -11.86 -25.44
N VAL A 83 27.25 -12.35 -26.07
CA VAL A 83 27.33 -13.53 -26.96
C VAL A 83 26.75 -13.20 -28.33
N LYS A 84 27.22 -13.92 -29.35
CA LYS A 84 26.59 -13.93 -30.67
C LYS A 84 25.40 -14.87 -30.66
N GLY A 85 24.24 -14.37 -31.01
CA GLY A 85 22.98 -15.12 -31.03
C GLY A 85 22.18 -14.84 -32.28
N GLU A 86 20.90 -15.20 -32.27
CA GLU A 86 20.00 -15.00 -33.40
C GLU A 86 19.82 -13.51 -33.73
N GLY A 87 20.28 -13.12 -34.93
CA GLY A 87 20.09 -11.77 -35.45
C GLY A 87 20.99 -10.71 -34.85
N GLY A 88 22.11 -11.09 -34.16
CA GLY A 88 23.10 -10.13 -33.68
C GLY A 88 23.65 -10.43 -32.29
N ASP A 89 24.03 -9.38 -31.58
CA ASP A 89 24.58 -9.49 -30.23
C ASP A 89 23.47 -9.64 -29.20
N TRP A 90 23.72 -10.50 -28.23
CA TRP A 90 22.89 -10.73 -27.07
C TRP A 90 23.70 -10.54 -25.80
N TYR A 91 23.07 -9.94 -24.80
CA TYR A 91 23.58 -9.87 -23.42
C TYR A 91 23.01 -10.99 -22.58
N ARG A 92 23.86 -11.70 -21.84
CA ARG A 92 23.45 -12.43 -20.66
C ARG A 92 23.40 -11.43 -19.54
N ILE A 93 22.19 -11.23 -18.98
CA ILE A 93 21.95 -10.23 -17.96
C ILE A 93 21.49 -10.87 -16.65
N HIS A 94 21.76 -10.15 -15.56
CA HIS A 94 21.14 -10.34 -14.26
C HIS A 94 20.37 -9.07 -13.88
N SER A 95 19.07 -9.18 -13.61
CA SER A 95 18.21 -8.07 -13.21
C SER A 95 17.14 -8.58 -12.24
N GLY A 96 17.21 -8.15 -10.98
CA GLY A 96 16.37 -8.70 -9.91
C GLY A 96 16.63 -10.18 -9.67
N THR A 97 15.57 -10.96 -9.77
CA THR A 97 15.64 -12.42 -9.65
C THR A 97 15.86 -13.12 -11.00
N VAL A 98 15.93 -12.35 -12.09
CA VAL A 98 15.96 -12.88 -13.45
C VAL A 98 17.40 -12.91 -13.98
N THR A 99 17.84 -14.08 -14.44
CA THR A 99 19.05 -14.24 -15.25
C THR A 99 18.67 -14.86 -16.59
N GLY A 100 19.17 -14.32 -17.68
CA GLY A 100 18.89 -14.82 -19.02
C GLY A 100 19.43 -13.94 -20.13
N TYR A 101 19.02 -14.25 -21.36
CA TYR A 101 19.52 -13.60 -22.56
C TYR A 101 18.51 -12.65 -23.17
N ILE A 102 19.00 -11.50 -23.64
CA ILE A 102 18.22 -10.47 -24.31
C ILE A 102 19.08 -9.79 -25.36
N LYS A 103 18.48 -9.33 -26.47
CA LYS A 103 19.24 -8.63 -27.51
C LYS A 103 19.86 -7.34 -26.97
N ALA A 104 21.11 -7.11 -27.34
CA ALA A 104 21.86 -5.94 -26.90
C ALA A 104 21.24 -4.60 -27.34
N GLU A 105 20.55 -4.60 -28.48
CA GLU A 105 19.86 -3.40 -29.04
C GLU A 105 18.81 -2.77 -28.09
N TYR A 106 18.33 -3.51 -27.09
CA TYR A 106 17.36 -3.02 -26.11
C TYR A 106 17.98 -2.31 -24.92
N PHE A 107 19.30 -2.11 -24.92
CA PHE A 107 19.99 -1.49 -23.81
C PHE A 107 20.87 -0.32 -24.24
N ILE A 108 20.95 0.66 -23.36
CA ILE A 108 22.06 1.59 -23.32
C ILE A 108 23.06 1.15 -22.25
N THR A 109 24.33 1.40 -22.50
CA THR A 109 25.45 1.00 -21.64
C THR A 109 26.47 2.13 -21.48
N GLY A 110 27.44 1.96 -20.59
CA GLY A 110 28.52 2.92 -20.36
C GLY A 110 28.01 4.27 -19.83
N GLU A 111 28.67 5.36 -20.18
CA GLU A 111 28.38 6.71 -19.66
C GLU A 111 26.93 7.16 -19.87
N SER A 112 26.29 6.74 -20.96
CA SER A 112 24.87 7.04 -21.21
C SER A 112 23.95 6.32 -20.25
N ALA A 113 24.24 5.05 -19.93
CA ALA A 113 23.50 4.29 -18.93
C ALA A 113 23.71 4.88 -17.52
N GLU A 114 24.93 5.28 -17.18
CA GLU A 114 25.24 5.93 -15.91
C GLU A 114 24.44 7.23 -15.72
N LYS A 115 24.42 8.10 -16.72
CA LYS A 115 23.64 9.34 -16.68
C LYS A 115 22.15 9.08 -16.54
N LEU A 116 21.63 8.09 -17.26
CA LEU A 116 20.21 7.74 -17.15
C LEU A 116 19.91 7.12 -15.79
N ALA A 117 20.75 6.20 -15.28
CA ALA A 117 20.60 5.60 -13.97
C ALA A 117 20.53 6.64 -12.85
N GLN A 118 21.33 7.71 -12.92
CA GLN A 118 21.26 8.83 -11.97
C GLN A 118 19.91 9.56 -11.99
N SER A 119 19.19 9.55 -13.10
CA SER A 119 17.90 10.23 -13.25
C SER A 119 16.69 9.34 -12.92
N ILE A 120 16.81 8.02 -13.06
CA ILE A 120 15.72 7.07 -12.84
C ILE A 120 15.83 6.32 -11.50
N GLY A 121 17.03 6.32 -10.91
CA GLY A 121 17.25 5.73 -9.58
C GLY A 121 16.46 6.49 -8.51
N ARG A 122 15.78 5.74 -7.65
CA ARG A 122 15.09 6.29 -6.48
C ARG A 122 15.93 6.07 -5.24
N GLU A 123 16.36 7.15 -4.62
CA GLU A 123 17.11 7.08 -3.36
C GLU A 123 16.13 7.06 -2.19
N PHE A 124 16.35 6.14 -1.27
CA PHE A 124 15.58 6.03 -0.03
C PHE A 124 16.50 6.16 1.17
N ALA A 125 15.99 6.85 2.20
CA ALA A 125 16.62 6.93 3.51
C ALA A 125 15.85 6.07 4.51
N THR A 126 16.53 5.10 5.13
CA THR A 126 15.99 4.29 6.22
C THR A 126 16.47 4.86 7.54
N VAL A 127 15.56 5.13 8.46
CA VAL A 127 15.86 5.68 9.78
C VAL A 127 16.50 4.59 10.66
N ASN A 128 17.67 4.87 11.23
CA ASN A 128 18.43 3.92 12.05
C ASN A 128 18.47 4.27 13.53
N THR A 129 17.65 5.21 13.98
CA THR A 129 17.53 5.67 15.37
C THR A 129 16.07 5.82 15.78
N ASP A 130 15.80 5.75 17.09
CA ASP A 130 14.48 6.07 17.63
C ASP A 130 14.23 7.58 17.59
N ASN A 131 12.97 7.96 17.28
CA ASN A 131 12.50 9.34 17.40
C ASN A 131 13.29 10.37 16.58
N LEU A 132 13.60 10.07 15.30
CA LEU A 132 14.25 11.02 14.40
C LEU A 132 13.34 12.20 14.12
N ARG A 133 13.84 13.41 14.33
CA ARG A 133 13.07 14.64 14.08
C ARG A 133 13.10 15.01 12.61
N LEU A 134 11.93 15.06 11.98
CA LEU A 134 11.74 15.72 10.70
C LEU A 134 11.64 17.22 10.91
N ARG A 135 12.44 18.00 10.21
CA ARG A 135 12.56 19.45 10.39
C ARG A 135 12.12 20.23 9.16
N GLU A 136 11.68 21.45 9.40
CA GLU A 136 11.23 22.37 8.34
C GLU A 136 12.40 22.86 7.47
N GLN A 137 13.59 23.04 8.06
CA GLN A 137 14.80 23.53 7.39
C GLN A 137 16.00 22.62 7.73
N PRO A 138 17.07 22.59 6.92
CA PRO A 138 18.27 21.78 7.16
C PRO A 138 19.14 22.33 8.31
N SER A 139 18.56 22.43 9.50
CA SER A 139 19.21 22.96 10.69
C SER A 139 18.68 22.31 11.96
N LEU A 140 19.57 22.02 12.92
CA LEU A 140 19.20 21.47 14.23
C LEU A 140 18.35 22.43 15.08
N SER A 141 18.37 23.73 14.81
CA SER A 141 17.54 24.74 15.44
C SER A 141 16.21 25.01 14.78
N SER A 142 15.97 24.40 13.62
CA SER A 142 14.70 24.53 12.87
C SER A 142 13.53 23.88 13.60
N ASN A 143 12.32 24.34 13.31
CA ASN A 143 11.08 23.75 13.78
C ASN A 143 11.02 22.25 13.46
N VAL A 144 10.45 21.48 14.37
CA VAL A 144 10.18 20.05 14.19
C VAL A 144 8.77 19.90 13.63
N LEU A 145 8.65 19.30 12.45
CA LEU A 145 7.37 19.03 11.79
C LEU A 145 6.68 17.81 12.38
N THR A 146 7.45 16.74 12.61
CA THR A 146 6.99 15.49 13.22
C THR A 146 8.19 14.66 13.66
N VAL A 147 7.92 13.50 14.28
CA VAL A 147 8.92 12.51 14.68
C VAL A 147 8.72 11.24 13.87
N LEU A 148 9.82 10.70 13.37
CA LEU A 148 9.89 9.50 12.53
C LEU A 148 10.41 8.32 13.34
N SER A 149 9.87 7.13 13.13
CA SER A 149 10.25 5.93 13.86
C SER A 149 11.44 5.20 13.23
N GLN A 150 12.18 4.46 14.05
CA GLN A 150 13.24 3.57 13.57
C GLN A 150 12.68 2.56 12.57
N GLY A 151 13.46 2.28 11.53
CA GLY A 151 13.10 1.36 10.44
C GLY A 151 12.17 1.97 9.39
N ALA A 152 11.59 3.14 9.64
CA ALA A 152 10.79 3.82 8.63
C ALA A 152 11.67 4.28 7.47
N ARG A 153 11.10 4.25 6.25
CA ARG A 153 11.83 4.47 5.01
C ARG A 153 11.14 5.53 4.15
N TYR A 154 11.92 6.48 3.65
CA TYR A 154 11.41 7.64 2.93
C TYR A 154 12.19 7.92 1.66
N VAL A 155 11.52 8.49 0.66
CA VAL A 155 12.15 8.93 -0.59
C VAL A 155 13.03 10.14 -0.31
N VAL A 156 14.28 10.11 -0.76
CA VAL A 156 15.21 11.23 -0.71
C VAL A 156 15.02 12.10 -1.94
N LEU A 157 14.66 13.36 -1.72
CA LEU A 157 14.49 14.35 -2.78
C LEU A 157 15.75 15.16 -3.05
N GLY A 158 16.76 15.07 -2.16
CA GLY A 158 18.03 15.75 -2.27
C GLY A 158 18.77 15.88 -0.97
N GLU A 159 19.92 16.54 -1.02
CA GLU A 159 20.83 16.77 0.12
C GLU A 159 21.11 18.25 0.31
N GLU A 160 21.08 18.71 1.54
CA GLU A 160 21.48 20.07 1.93
C GLU A 160 22.39 20.03 3.17
N GLY A 161 23.69 20.27 2.99
CA GLY A 161 24.68 20.20 4.06
C GLY A 161 24.79 18.80 4.66
N MET A 162 24.40 18.64 5.91
CA MET A 162 24.37 17.38 6.66
C MET A 162 22.95 16.79 6.79
N PHE A 163 22.03 17.20 5.92
CA PHE A 163 20.65 16.77 5.95
C PHE A 163 20.22 16.16 4.62
N TYR A 164 19.37 15.13 4.69
CA TYR A 164 18.57 14.69 3.57
C TYR A 164 17.23 15.42 3.57
N LYS A 165 16.82 15.90 2.40
CA LYS A 165 15.43 16.32 2.17
C LYS A 165 14.63 15.08 1.80
N VAL A 166 13.64 14.74 2.61
CA VAL A 166 12.85 13.51 2.43
C VAL A 166 11.37 13.82 2.25
N GLU A 167 10.69 13.01 1.43
CA GLU A 167 9.25 12.97 1.31
C GLU A 167 8.72 11.85 2.20
N VAL A 168 7.98 12.22 3.24
CA VAL A 168 7.36 11.28 4.18
C VAL A 168 6.01 10.81 3.63
N ASP A 169 5.18 11.76 3.26
CA ASP A 169 3.94 11.61 2.52
C ASP A 169 3.87 12.74 1.49
N ALA A 170 2.97 12.66 0.51
CA ALA A 170 2.81 13.69 -0.51
C ALA A 170 2.58 15.10 0.08
N ASP A 171 2.02 15.16 1.28
CA ASP A 171 1.71 16.39 2.01
C ASP A 171 2.77 16.77 3.07
N LEU A 172 3.87 16.01 3.16
CA LEU A 172 4.90 16.23 4.16
C LEU A 172 6.31 15.98 3.63
N VAL A 173 6.99 17.07 3.34
CA VAL A 173 8.41 17.09 2.99
C VAL A 173 9.17 17.84 4.09
N GLY A 174 10.36 17.36 4.43
CA GLY A 174 11.20 17.99 5.43
C GLY A 174 12.63 17.47 5.40
N TYR A 175 13.40 17.80 6.43
CA TYR A 175 14.83 17.50 6.51
C TYR A 175 15.13 16.61 7.71
N VAL A 176 15.95 15.58 7.48
CA VAL A 176 16.48 14.67 8.49
C VAL A 176 17.99 14.69 8.49
N ALA A 177 18.62 14.57 9.66
CA ALA A 177 20.08 14.54 9.74
C ALA A 177 20.62 13.23 9.17
N GLN A 178 21.62 13.33 8.29
CA GLN A 178 22.20 12.20 7.54
C GLN A 178 22.79 11.13 8.45
N GLU A 179 23.38 11.52 9.59
CA GLU A 179 24.01 10.60 10.55
C GLU A 179 23.07 9.54 11.14
N TYR A 180 21.73 9.79 11.09
CA TYR A 180 20.70 8.88 11.59
C TYR A 180 19.96 8.13 10.48
N CYS A 181 20.48 8.15 9.27
CA CYS A 181 19.87 7.50 8.14
C CYS A 181 20.88 6.64 7.39
N GLN A 182 20.40 5.52 6.86
CA GLN A 182 21.12 4.73 5.86
C GLN A 182 20.41 4.91 4.53
N THR A 183 21.15 5.32 3.49
CA THR A 183 20.56 5.50 2.15
C THR A 183 20.86 4.33 1.23
N GLN A 184 19.93 4.12 0.29
CA GLN A 184 20.01 3.10 -0.72
C GLN A 184 19.32 3.59 -1.98
N VAL A 185 19.97 3.41 -3.15
CA VAL A 185 19.36 3.71 -4.45
C VAL A 185 18.76 2.43 -5.02
N GLU A 186 17.54 2.52 -5.50
CA GLU A 186 16.81 1.43 -6.10
C GLU A 186 16.41 1.75 -7.53
N PHE A 187 16.40 0.70 -8.36
CA PHE A 187 16.01 0.75 -9.76
C PHE A 187 14.90 -0.27 -10.01
N ASP A 188 14.04 0.04 -10.95
CA ASP A 188 13.13 -0.96 -11.47
C ASP A 188 13.93 -2.05 -12.18
N GLN A 189 13.47 -3.29 -12.06
CA GLN A 189 14.16 -4.49 -12.53
C GLN A 189 13.25 -5.37 -13.37
N ALA A 190 13.87 -6.38 -14.00
CA ALA A 190 13.15 -7.42 -14.68
C ALA A 190 12.23 -8.18 -13.71
N VAL A 191 11.14 -8.68 -14.24
CA VAL A 191 10.14 -9.49 -13.50
C VAL A 191 10.18 -10.91 -14.07
N SER A 192 10.40 -11.90 -13.22
CA SER A 192 10.29 -13.29 -13.61
C SER A 192 8.83 -13.68 -13.89
N LEU A 193 8.61 -14.70 -14.71
CA LEU A 193 7.26 -15.22 -14.94
C LEU A 193 6.63 -15.79 -13.66
N GLU A 194 7.45 -16.22 -12.70
CA GLU A 194 6.99 -16.70 -11.42
C GLU A 194 6.51 -15.55 -10.52
N GLU A 195 7.30 -14.48 -10.41
CA GLU A 195 6.90 -13.27 -9.68
C GLU A 195 5.63 -12.64 -10.28
N GLU A 196 5.52 -12.60 -11.62
CA GLU A 196 4.29 -12.12 -12.27
C GLU A 196 3.08 -12.98 -11.88
N ARG A 197 3.23 -14.32 -11.89
CA ARG A 197 2.18 -15.24 -11.45
C ARG A 197 1.82 -15.07 -9.98
N GLN A 198 2.81 -14.96 -9.10
CA GLN A 198 2.60 -14.74 -7.67
C GLN A 198 1.87 -13.43 -7.41
N ARG A 199 2.30 -12.35 -8.05
CA ARG A 199 1.63 -11.05 -7.94
C ARG A 199 0.15 -11.11 -8.37
N LEU A 200 -0.13 -11.76 -9.52
CA LEU A 200 -1.51 -11.94 -9.98
C LEU A 200 -2.33 -12.83 -9.04
N ALA A 201 -1.71 -13.87 -8.48
CA ALA A 201 -2.38 -14.74 -7.51
C ALA A 201 -2.70 -13.99 -6.21
N GLU A 202 -1.76 -13.19 -5.68
CA GLU A 202 -1.98 -12.35 -4.50
C GLU A 202 -3.05 -11.28 -4.74
N GLU A 203 -3.05 -10.63 -5.91
CA GLU A 203 -4.07 -9.67 -6.28
C GLU A 203 -5.46 -10.33 -6.34
N ASN A 204 -5.56 -11.49 -6.97
CA ASN A 204 -6.80 -12.25 -7.04
C ASN A 204 -7.25 -12.72 -5.65
N GLN A 205 -6.30 -13.15 -4.81
CA GLN A 205 -6.59 -13.52 -3.42
C GLN A 205 -7.17 -12.35 -2.63
N ARG A 206 -6.56 -11.16 -2.70
CA ARG A 206 -7.10 -9.95 -2.03
C ARG A 206 -8.51 -9.60 -2.51
N LYS A 207 -8.77 -9.70 -3.82
CA LYS A 207 -10.12 -9.50 -4.38
C LYS A 207 -11.12 -10.52 -3.84
N GLN A 208 -10.72 -11.78 -3.75
CA GLN A 208 -11.58 -12.85 -3.22
C GLN A 208 -11.82 -12.68 -1.71
N GLU A 209 -10.81 -12.32 -0.95
CA GLU A 209 -10.94 -12.02 0.49
C GLU A 209 -11.91 -10.86 0.73
N ALA A 210 -11.82 -9.80 -0.07
CA ALA A 210 -12.76 -8.68 0.00
C ALA A 210 -14.19 -9.12 -0.32
N ALA A 211 -14.39 -9.90 -1.39
CA ALA A 211 -15.72 -10.41 -1.75
C ALA A 211 -16.31 -11.32 -0.66
N ASN A 212 -15.50 -12.20 -0.08
CA ASN A 212 -15.92 -13.09 1.01
C ASN A 212 -16.28 -12.29 2.27
N ALA A 213 -15.48 -11.28 2.63
CA ALA A 213 -15.75 -10.45 3.80
C ALA A 213 -17.03 -9.61 3.64
N ILE A 214 -17.29 -9.08 2.44
CA ILE A 214 -18.54 -8.37 2.13
C ILE A 214 -19.74 -9.33 2.21
N ALA A 215 -19.62 -10.54 1.65
CA ALA A 215 -20.68 -11.54 1.73
C ALA A 215 -20.98 -11.94 3.19
N ALA A 216 -19.94 -12.11 4.03
CA ALA A 216 -20.12 -12.39 5.45
C ALA A 216 -20.79 -11.24 6.20
N LEU A 217 -20.49 -9.99 5.84
CA LEU A 217 -21.20 -8.82 6.40
C LEU A 217 -22.68 -8.83 6.02
N GLU A 218 -23.01 -9.11 4.78
CA GLU A 218 -24.41 -9.17 4.35
C GLU A 218 -25.19 -10.31 5.05
N GLN A 219 -24.54 -11.46 5.25
CA GLN A 219 -25.10 -12.55 6.05
C GLN A 219 -25.36 -12.12 7.50
N ALA A 220 -24.38 -11.49 8.15
CA ALA A 220 -24.54 -11.01 9.53
C ALA A 220 -25.68 -10.01 9.67
N LYS A 221 -25.83 -9.09 8.71
CA LYS A 221 -26.99 -8.15 8.67
C LYS A 221 -28.32 -8.86 8.51
N GLN A 222 -28.40 -9.89 7.67
CA GLN A 222 -29.62 -10.68 7.48
C GLN A 222 -29.98 -11.45 8.74
N GLU A 223 -29.02 -12.09 9.40
CA GLU A 223 -29.25 -12.80 10.66
C GLU A 223 -29.73 -11.86 11.77
N GLU A 224 -29.15 -10.66 11.88
CA GLU A 224 -29.59 -9.63 12.83
C GLU A 224 -31.04 -9.18 12.55
N ALA A 225 -31.38 -8.95 11.27
CA ALA A 225 -32.74 -8.57 10.88
C ALA A 225 -33.76 -9.66 11.20
N VAL A 226 -33.43 -10.93 10.98
CA VAL A 226 -34.31 -12.08 11.33
C VAL A 226 -34.47 -12.17 12.84
N ASN A 227 -33.37 -12.10 13.61
CA ASN A 227 -33.43 -12.20 15.07
C ASN A 227 -34.20 -11.02 15.68
N SER A 228 -34.05 -9.81 15.15
CA SER A 228 -34.80 -8.62 15.58
C SER A 228 -36.30 -8.76 15.27
N GLY A 229 -36.64 -9.35 14.11
CA GLY A 229 -38.02 -9.65 13.72
C GLY A 229 -38.67 -10.71 14.61
N ILE A 230 -37.96 -11.74 15.00
CA ILE A 230 -38.42 -12.78 15.95
C ILE A 230 -38.62 -12.16 17.32
N ALA A 231 -37.67 -11.39 17.85
CA ALA A 231 -37.77 -10.73 19.14
C ALA A 231 -38.97 -9.75 19.21
N ALA A 232 -39.21 -9.00 18.12
CA ALA A 232 -40.38 -8.12 18.03
C ALA A 232 -41.71 -8.91 18.01
N SER A 233 -41.76 -10.06 17.34
CA SER A 233 -42.92 -10.97 17.29
C SER A 233 -43.18 -11.64 18.64
N GLU A 234 -42.16 -12.07 19.36
CA GLU A 234 -42.25 -12.62 20.70
C GLU A 234 -42.71 -11.58 21.73
N MET A 235 -42.23 -10.32 21.64
CA MET A 235 -42.71 -9.22 22.47
C MET A 235 -44.20 -8.90 22.24
N LEU A 236 -44.66 -8.95 21.00
CA LEU A 236 -46.06 -8.75 20.65
C LEU A 236 -46.97 -9.88 21.19
N ILE A 237 -46.51 -11.12 21.18
CA ILE A 237 -47.17 -12.29 21.73
C ILE A 237 -47.23 -12.20 23.27
N ALA A 238 -46.12 -11.77 23.92
CA ALA A 238 -46.05 -11.60 25.37
C ALA A 238 -46.89 -10.42 25.89
N ALA A 239 -47.10 -9.39 25.08
CA ALA A 239 -47.90 -8.22 25.42
C ALA A 239 -49.45 -8.45 25.26
N ASN A 240 -49.87 -9.55 24.64
CA ASN A 240 -51.29 -9.87 24.41
C ASN A 240 -51.60 -11.34 24.74
N PRO A 241 -51.67 -11.74 26.04
CA PRO A 241 -51.89 -13.14 26.44
C PRO A 241 -53.33 -13.63 26.28
N GLU A 242 -54.29 -12.81 25.82
CA GLU A 242 -55.71 -13.19 25.68
C GLU A 242 -56.17 -13.04 24.23
N GLN A 243 -55.76 -13.93 23.33
CA GLN A 243 -56.48 -14.30 22.11
C GLN A 243 -55.94 -15.59 21.52
N SER A 244 -56.15 -16.71 22.21
CA SER A 244 -56.13 -18.02 21.61
C SER A 244 -57.54 -18.55 21.51
N ASP A 245 -58.24 -18.27 20.42
CA ASP A 245 -59.31 -19.13 19.94
C ASP A 245 -59.56 -18.92 18.42
N ASN A 246 -59.35 -20.02 17.74
CA ASN A 246 -59.94 -20.45 16.45
C ASN A 246 -60.29 -19.44 15.34
N SER A 247 -59.53 -19.50 14.27
CA SER A 247 -60.12 -19.91 12.97
C SER A 247 -59.06 -20.06 11.89
N HIS A 248 -59.02 -21.23 11.27
CA HIS A 248 -58.32 -21.52 10.03
C HIS A 248 -58.82 -20.60 8.90
N GLN A 249 -57.93 -19.78 8.30
CA GLN A 249 -58.06 -19.45 6.89
C GLN A 249 -56.70 -19.02 6.33
N ALA A 250 -56.22 -19.78 5.37
CA ALA A 250 -55.02 -19.50 4.60
C ALA A 250 -55.21 -18.22 3.78
N SER A 251 -54.30 -17.27 3.93
CA SER A 251 -54.17 -16.15 2.99
C SER A 251 -52.69 -15.91 2.70
N ALA A 252 -52.36 -15.80 1.39
CA ALA A 252 -51.07 -15.66 0.82
C ALA A 252 -50.26 -14.46 1.35
N PRO A 253 -48.90 -14.50 1.29
CA PRO A 253 -48.09 -13.43 1.81
C PRO A 253 -48.20 -12.18 0.92
N ALA A 254 -48.57 -11.08 1.54
CA ALA A 254 -48.55 -9.76 0.93
C ALA A 254 -47.08 -9.31 0.76
N MET A 255 -46.75 -8.90 -0.45
CA MET A 255 -45.52 -8.26 -0.77
C MET A 255 -45.38 -6.95 -0.01
N ILE A 256 -44.35 -6.83 0.84
CA ILE A 256 -43.98 -5.56 1.45
C ILE A 256 -43.14 -4.79 0.42
N SER A 257 -43.80 -3.98 -0.36
CA SER A 257 -43.17 -2.90 -1.10
C SER A 257 -43.13 -1.65 -0.22
N GLY A 258 -41.97 -1.23 0.19
CA GLY A 258 -41.81 0.00 0.98
C GLY A 258 -40.37 0.28 1.39
N PHE A 259 -39.43 0.35 0.44
CA PHE A 259 -38.21 1.11 0.65
C PHE A 259 -38.50 2.58 0.32
N GLY A 260 -38.78 3.37 1.35
CA GLY A 260 -38.73 4.81 1.25
C GLY A 260 -37.31 5.31 1.06
N PRO A 261 -37.08 6.49 0.42
CA PRO A 261 -35.75 7.01 0.19
C PRO A 261 -35.05 7.29 1.53
N ALA A 262 -33.82 6.76 1.65
CA ALA A 262 -32.96 7.02 2.79
C ALA A 262 -32.71 8.53 2.94
N SER A 263 -32.96 9.06 4.12
CA SER A 263 -32.59 10.43 4.49
C SER A 263 -31.07 10.57 4.43
N PRO A 264 -30.52 11.61 3.82
CA PRO A 264 -29.10 11.87 3.85
C PRO A 264 -28.67 12.35 5.23
N GLY A 265 -27.76 11.61 5.90
CA GLY A 265 -27.00 12.09 7.06
C GLY A 265 -27.31 11.47 8.42
N GLY A 266 -27.70 10.18 8.50
CA GLY A 266 -27.72 9.45 9.76
C GLY A 266 -26.52 8.52 9.87
N MET A 267 -25.75 8.58 10.98
CA MET A 267 -24.86 7.48 11.35
C MET A 267 -25.71 6.21 11.49
N PRO A 268 -25.22 5.03 11.03
CA PRO A 268 -25.93 3.78 11.29
C PRO A 268 -26.05 3.60 12.80
N GLY A 269 -27.25 3.25 13.28
CA GLY A 269 -27.46 2.93 14.68
C GLY A 269 -26.55 1.76 15.11
N PRO A 270 -26.33 1.56 16.43
CA PRO A 270 -25.43 0.52 16.93
C PRO A 270 -25.91 -0.85 16.43
N GLY A 271 -25.16 -1.41 15.48
CA GLY A 271 -25.34 -2.78 15.02
C GLY A 271 -24.92 -3.77 16.12
N SER A 272 -25.34 -5.04 15.99
CA SER A 272 -24.86 -6.07 16.90
C SER A 272 -23.34 -6.19 16.84
N ALA A 273 -22.69 -6.69 17.89
CA ALA A 273 -21.25 -6.90 17.92
C ALA A 273 -20.75 -7.77 16.73
N ALA A 274 -21.59 -8.69 16.26
CA ALA A 274 -21.29 -9.53 15.11
C ALA A 274 -21.26 -8.71 13.79
N VAL A 275 -22.28 -7.89 13.54
CA VAL A 275 -22.35 -7.01 12.36
C VAL A 275 -21.22 -5.99 12.39
N MET A 276 -20.91 -5.42 13.56
CA MET A 276 -19.81 -4.48 13.72
C MET A 276 -18.45 -5.13 13.39
N SER A 277 -18.18 -6.32 13.91
CA SER A 277 -16.97 -7.08 13.63
C SER A 277 -16.86 -7.43 12.14
N ALA A 278 -17.94 -7.87 11.52
CA ALA A 278 -18.00 -8.18 10.09
C ALA A 278 -17.76 -6.92 9.24
N THR A 279 -18.34 -5.76 9.65
CA THR A 279 -18.13 -4.47 8.96
C THR A 279 -16.66 -4.05 8.98
N ARG A 280 -16.00 -4.11 10.14
CA ARG A 280 -14.58 -3.82 10.29
C ARG A 280 -13.72 -4.71 9.39
N THR A 281 -14.00 -6.01 9.39
CA THR A 281 -13.31 -7.00 8.55
C THR A 281 -13.50 -6.70 7.06
N ALA A 282 -14.73 -6.39 6.64
CA ALA A 282 -15.05 -6.08 5.25
C ALA A 282 -14.38 -4.79 4.76
N ILE A 283 -14.36 -3.73 5.58
CA ILE A 283 -13.67 -2.46 5.26
C ILE A 283 -12.18 -2.69 5.02
N VAL A 284 -11.51 -3.41 5.92
CA VAL A 284 -10.08 -3.70 5.81
C VAL A 284 -9.78 -4.56 4.59
N ALA A 285 -10.54 -5.62 4.35
CA ALA A 285 -10.36 -6.48 3.19
C ALA A 285 -10.61 -5.72 1.87
N TYR A 286 -11.65 -4.88 1.84
CA TYR A 286 -11.95 -4.04 0.69
C TYR A 286 -10.84 -3.02 0.41
N ALA A 287 -10.29 -2.38 1.43
CA ALA A 287 -9.18 -1.45 1.27
C ALA A 287 -7.93 -2.11 0.68
N LYS A 288 -7.59 -3.31 1.15
CA LYS A 288 -6.38 -4.05 0.73
C LYS A 288 -6.36 -4.44 -0.75
N GLN A 289 -7.50 -4.56 -1.43
CA GLN A 289 -7.52 -4.89 -2.85
C GLN A 289 -6.96 -3.77 -3.75
N PHE A 290 -6.82 -2.55 -3.22
CA PHE A 290 -6.30 -1.39 -3.96
C PHE A 290 -4.81 -1.13 -3.73
N LEU A 291 -4.11 -2.01 -3.02
CA LEU A 291 -2.67 -1.90 -2.83
C LEU A 291 -1.93 -1.78 -4.16
N GLY A 292 -0.99 -0.82 -4.22
CA GLY A 292 -0.19 -0.52 -5.39
C GLY A 292 -0.87 0.41 -6.41
N ASN A 293 -2.14 0.78 -6.23
CA ASN A 293 -2.79 1.75 -7.10
C ASN A 293 -2.21 3.16 -6.88
N PRO A 294 -2.23 4.02 -7.92
CA PRO A 294 -1.49 5.28 -7.88
C PRO A 294 -2.04 6.29 -6.87
N TYR A 295 -1.14 7.10 -6.32
CA TYR A 295 -1.50 8.34 -5.63
C TYR A 295 -1.74 9.45 -6.65
N VAL A 296 -2.83 10.20 -6.49
CA VAL A 296 -3.11 11.42 -7.24
C VAL A 296 -3.62 12.49 -6.28
N TYR A 297 -2.92 13.63 -6.19
CA TYR A 297 -3.36 14.75 -5.34
C TYR A 297 -4.75 15.23 -5.74
N GLY A 298 -5.66 15.33 -4.77
CA GLY A 298 -7.07 15.67 -5.02
C GLY A 298 -7.91 14.54 -5.62
N GLY A 299 -7.31 13.37 -5.92
CA GLY A 299 -7.98 12.22 -6.49
C GLY A 299 -8.88 11.48 -5.50
N THR A 300 -9.90 10.80 -6.03
CA THR A 300 -10.88 10.00 -5.26
C THR A 300 -11.13 8.62 -5.87
N SER A 301 -10.45 8.29 -6.98
CA SER A 301 -10.60 7.01 -7.64
C SER A 301 -9.70 5.97 -6.99
N LEU A 302 -10.30 4.94 -6.40
CA LEU A 302 -9.55 3.84 -5.75
C LEU A 302 -8.66 3.06 -6.72
N THR A 303 -8.94 3.11 -8.05
CA THR A 303 -8.20 2.41 -9.08
C THR A 303 -7.28 3.30 -9.92
N ASN A 304 -7.72 4.53 -10.23
CA ASN A 304 -7.01 5.42 -11.16
C ASN A 304 -6.23 6.53 -10.45
N GLY A 305 -6.34 6.61 -9.13
CA GLY A 305 -5.60 7.53 -8.28
C GLY A 305 -6.45 8.24 -7.24
N ALA A 306 -6.01 8.15 -6.01
CA ALA A 306 -6.60 8.82 -4.85
C ALA A 306 -5.51 9.51 -4.02
N ASP A 307 -5.88 10.59 -3.31
CA ASP A 307 -5.08 11.10 -2.21
C ASP A 307 -5.45 10.37 -0.89
N CYS A 308 -4.78 10.69 0.21
CA CYS A 308 -4.95 9.99 1.48
C CYS A 308 -6.41 9.98 1.95
N SER A 309 -7.09 11.13 1.93
CA SER A 309 -8.49 11.25 2.37
C SER A 309 -9.49 10.80 1.30
N GLY A 310 -9.16 10.91 0.02
CA GLY A 310 -9.96 10.36 -1.08
C GLY A 310 -9.97 8.84 -1.08
N PHE A 311 -8.85 8.21 -0.72
CA PHE A 311 -8.77 6.77 -0.52
C PHE A 311 -9.68 6.30 0.62
N THR A 312 -9.54 6.86 1.82
CA THR A 312 -10.39 6.50 2.96
C THR A 312 -11.86 6.82 2.68
N GLN A 313 -12.17 7.98 2.08
CA GLN A 313 -13.53 8.33 1.67
C GLN A 313 -14.13 7.27 0.73
N GLY A 314 -13.40 6.88 -0.31
CA GLY A 314 -13.87 5.88 -1.28
C GLY A 314 -14.09 4.50 -0.66
N VAL A 315 -13.21 4.08 0.25
CA VAL A 315 -13.35 2.82 0.98
C VAL A 315 -14.62 2.83 1.84
N PHE A 316 -14.83 3.85 2.66
CA PHE A 316 -16.01 3.95 3.54
C PHE A 316 -17.32 4.15 2.77
N ALA A 317 -17.28 4.88 1.66
CA ALA A 317 -18.45 5.11 0.79
C ALA A 317 -19.02 3.80 0.22
N ASN A 318 -18.17 2.78 -0.04
CA ASN A 318 -18.63 1.45 -0.46
C ASN A 318 -19.52 0.76 0.58
N PHE A 319 -19.43 1.17 1.84
CA PHE A 319 -20.25 0.64 2.96
C PHE A 319 -21.35 1.61 3.38
N GLY A 320 -21.60 2.67 2.59
CA GLY A 320 -22.63 3.67 2.89
C GLY A 320 -22.25 4.65 4.00
N ILE A 321 -20.97 4.71 4.38
CA ILE A 321 -20.45 5.57 5.45
C ILE A 321 -19.85 6.83 4.85
N THR A 322 -20.32 7.99 5.29
CA THR A 322 -19.81 9.30 4.85
C THR A 322 -18.77 9.82 5.85
N THR A 323 -17.55 10.03 5.39
CA THR A 323 -16.44 10.47 6.27
C THR A 323 -16.07 11.96 6.11
N GLY A 324 -16.29 12.55 4.94
CA GLY A 324 -15.80 13.87 4.54
C GLY A 324 -14.71 13.78 3.48
N ARG A 325 -14.39 14.92 2.83
CA ARG A 325 -13.44 14.93 1.70
C ARG A 325 -11.99 15.08 2.17
N SER A 326 -11.72 15.97 3.08
CA SER A 326 -10.36 16.22 3.56
C SER A 326 -10.04 15.40 4.82
N SER A 327 -8.74 15.20 5.10
CA SER A 327 -8.29 14.56 6.34
C SER A 327 -8.80 15.31 7.60
N ARG A 328 -8.95 16.62 7.53
CA ARG A 328 -9.51 17.45 8.62
C ARG A 328 -11.00 17.20 8.82
N ASP A 329 -11.78 17.21 7.72
CA ASP A 329 -13.21 16.89 7.80
C ASP A 329 -13.43 15.51 8.42
N GLN A 330 -12.61 14.53 8.02
CA GLN A 330 -12.67 13.18 8.54
C GLN A 330 -12.30 13.11 10.03
N ALA A 331 -11.30 13.90 10.44
CA ALA A 331 -10.89 13.99 11.84
C ALA A 331 -11.95 14.65 12.74
N GLU A 332 -12.81 15.50 12.17
CA GLU A 332 -13.89 16.19 12.89
C GLU A 332 -15.21 15.40 12.88
N ASN A 333 -15.51 14.70 11.77
CA ASN A 333 -16.79 14.01 11.60
C ASN A 333 -16.87 12.65 12.31
N GLY A 334 -15.73 11.99 12.57
CA GLY A 334 -15.68 10.71 13.27
C GLY A 334 -15.71 10.90 14.80
N ARG A 335 -16.15 9.85 15.52
CA ARG A 335 -16.07 9.81 16.99
C ARG A 335 -14.61 9.62 17.40
N GLU A 336 -14.08 10.55 18.18
CA GLU A 336 -12.71 10.46 18.70
C GLU A 336 -12.53 9.27 19.64
N ILE A 337 -11.43 8.55 19.45
CA ILE A 337 -11.01 7.41 20.28
C ILE A 337 -9.53 7.56 20.68
N SER A 338 -9.12 6.85 21.73
CA SER A 338 -7.69 6.78 22.10
C SER A 338 -6.91 6.05 21.00
N ILE A 339 -5.72 6.56 20.67
CA ILE A 339 -4.79 5.90 19.74
C ILE A 339 -4.44 4.48 20.21
N ASP A 340 -4.34 4.27 21.52
CA ASP A 340 -4.05 2.95 22.10
C ASP A 340 -5.23 1.96 22.01
N ALA A 341 -6.43 2.47 21.74
CA ALA A 341 -7.66 1.68 21.62
C ALA A 341 -8.11 1.48 20.16
N VAL A 342 -7.29 1.89 19.20
CA VAL A 342 -7.60 1.78 17.77
C VAL A 342 -7.83 0.34 17.34
N GLN A 343 -8.91 0.10 16.59
CA GLN A 343 -9.27 -1.20 16.03
C GLN A 343 -9.23 -1.19 14.50
N PRO A 344 -9.05 -2.36 13.85
CA PRO A 344 -9.15 -2.43 12.39
C PRO A 344 -10.42 -1.76 11.88
N GLY A 345 -10.29 -0.89 10.87
CA GLY A 345 -11.40 -0.09 10.35
C GLY A 345 -11.49 1.33 10.93
N ASP A 346 -10.71 1.68 11.95
CA ASP A 346 -10.63 3.06 12.45
C ASP A 346 -9.61 3.88 11.65
N LEU A 347 -9.71 5.20 11.70
CA LEU A 347 -8.81 6.13 11.02
C LEU A 347 -7.80 6.74 12.00
N LEU A 348 -6.55 6.75 11.58
CA LEU A 348 -5.45 7.45 12.23
C LEU A 348 -5.07 8.71 11.44
N PHE A 349 -4.84 9.80 12.15
CA PHE A 349 -4.49 11.09 11.57
C PHE A 349 -3.09 11.53 11.99
N TYR A 350 -2.43 12.22 11.07
CA TYR A 350 -1.09 12.71 11.25
C TYR A 350 -1.04 14.20 10.94
N ALA A 351 -0.16 14.91 11.66
CA ALA A 351 -0.03 16.35 11.56
C ALA A 351 1.40 16.78 11.23
N SER A 352 1.52 17.93 10.58
CA SER A 352 2.72 18.73 10.51
C SER A 352 2.55 19.91 11.48
N GLY A 353 3.29 19.92 12.59
CA GLY A 353 2.98 20.80 13.72
C GLY A 353 1.56 20.56 14.24
N ASN A 354 0.70 21.57 14.20
CA ASN A 354 -0.69 21.48 14.64
C ASN A 354 -1.69 21.28 13.49
N TYR A 355 -1.21 21.08 12.25
CA TYR A 355 -2.06 20.99 11.06
C TYR A 355 -2.18 19.54 10.62
N ILE A 356 -3.37 18.93 10.76
CA ILE A 356 -3.67 17.60 10.24
C ILE A 356 -3.60 17.66 8.71
N ASN A 357 -2.66 16.91 8.14
CA ASN A 357 -2.41 16.87 6.71
C ASN A 357 -2.53 15.47 6.11
N HIS A 358 -2.60 14.41 6.91
CA HIS A 358 -2.68 13.04 6.42
C HIS A 358 -3.64 12.18 7.23
N VAL A 359 -4.17 11.13 6.58
CA VAL A 359 -5.05 10.12 7.18
C VAL A 359 -4.73 8.75 6.63
N ALA A 360 -4.82 7.74 7.49
CA ALA A 360 -4.64 6.35 7.14
C ALA A 360 -5.68 5.45 7.81
N LEU A 361 -6.05 4.36 7.17
CA LEU A 361 -6.95 3.34 7.70
C LEU A 361 -6.14 2.30 8.50
N TYR A 362 -6.45 2.13 9.77
CA TYR A 362 -5.81 1.09 10.59
C TYR A 362 -6.34 -0.30 10.20
N ILE A 363 -5.42 -1.22 9.91
CA ILE A 363 -5.76 -2.58 9.42
C ILE A 363 -5.45 -3.69 10.43
N GLY A 364 -5.02 -3.30 11.65
CA GLY A 364 -4.60 -4.24 12.69
C GLY A 364 -3.11 -4.56 12.64
N GLY A 365 -2.61 -5.24 13.68
CA GLY A 365 -1.21 -5.68 13.73
C GLY A 365 -0.18 -4.54 13.77
N GLY A 366 -0.58 -3.34 14.20
CA GLY A 366 0.29 -2.17 14.18
C GLY A 366 0.49 -1.55 12.79
N GLN A 367 -0.40 -1.83 11.84
CA GLN A 367 -0.28 -1.39 10.45
C GLN A 367 -1.44 -0.52 10.01
N VAL A 368 -1.16 0.38 9.07
CA VAL A 368 -2.13 1.20 8.36
C VAL A 368 -2.01 0.99 6.86
N ILE A 369 -3.12 1.20 6.14
CA ILE A 369 -3.14 1.32 4.68
C ILE A 369 -3.52 2.75 4.31
N HIS A 370 -2.78 3.37 3.40
CA HIS A 370 -2.97 4.74 2.99
C HIS A 370 -2.46 5.01 1.57
N ALA A 371 -2.99 6.03 0.91
CA ALA A 371 -2.37 6.60 -0.26
C ALA A 371 -1.28 7.58 0.20
N SER A 372 -0.01 7.19 0.10
CA SER A 372 1.14 7.90 0.69
C SER A 372 1.65 9.01 -0.23
N ASN A 373 2.28 8.67 -1.34
CA ASN A 373 2.83 9.62 -2.30
C ASN A 373 2.86 9.05 -3.73
N SER A 374 3.33 9.85 -4.69
CA SER A 374 3.36 9.46 -6.10
C SER A 374 4.34 8.31 -6.41
N THR A 375 5.31 8.05 -5.54
CA THR A 375 6.29 6.98 -5.71
C THR A 375 5.75 5.63 -5.22
N THR A 376 5.04 5.63 -4.09
CA THR A 376 4.57 4.41 -3.42
C THR A 376 3.10 4.09 -3.70
N GLY A 377 2.29 5.10 -4.05
CA GLY A 377 0.86 4.91 -4.26
C GLY A 377 0.12 4.54 -2.97
N ILE A 378 -0.85 3.62 -3.10
CA ILE A 378 -1.55 3.02 -1.96
C ILE A 378 -0.68 1.90 -1.39
N THR A 379 -0.25 2.06 -0.14
CA THR A 379 0.72 1.20 0.52
C THR A 379 0.33 0.87 1.96
N ILE A 380 1.03 -0.11 2.55
CA ILE A 380 0.92 -0.45 3.97
C ILE A 380 2.18 0.04 4.67
N SER A 381 2.00 0.73 5.80
CA SER A 381 3.08 1.22 6.65
C SER A 381 2.82 0.85 8.11
N PRO A 382 3.85 0.76 8.98
CA PRO A 382 3.65 0.76 10.42
C PRO A 382 2.83 1.99 10.84
N TYR A 383 1.84 1.85 11.73
CA TYR A 383 0.98 2.97 12.11
C TYR A 383 1.75 4.15 12.70
N ASN A 384 2.94 3.88 13.22
CA ASN A 384 3.84 4.86 13.82
C ASN A 384 5.01 5.27 12.91
N TYR A 385 4.96 5.01 11.58
CA TYR A 385 6.00 5.48 10.64
C TYR A 385 6.28 6.98 10.79
N ARG A 386 5.27 7.73 11.21
CA ARG A 386 5.33 9.07 11.81
C ARG A 386 4.35 9.10 12.99
N THR A 387 4.56 10.00 13.95
CA THR A 387 3.71 10.04 15.15
C THR A 387 2.26 10.40 14.81
N PRO A 388 1.27 9.53 15.07
CA PRO A 388 -0.12 9.88 14.91
C PRO A 388 -0.56 10.91 15.97
N CYS A 389 -1.43 11.84 15.59
CA CYS A 389 -1.92 12.89 16.49
C CYS A 389 -3.37 12.68 16.93
N LYS A 390 -4.15 11.89 16.22
CA LYS A 390 -5.57 11.64 16.51
C LYS A 390 -6.01 10.31 15.92
N ALA A 391 -7.01 9.70 16.56
CA ALA A 391 -7.74 8.55 16.02
C ALA A 391 -9.24 8.78 16.11
N VAL A 392 -10.00 8.34 15.07
CA VAL A 392 -11.46 8.38 15.10
C VAL A 392 -12.06 7.08 14.59
N SER A 393 -13.26 6.76 15.07
CA SER A 393 -14.11 5.69 14.55
C SER A 393 -15.34 6.26 13.84
N PHE A 394 -15.74 5.61 12.73
CA PHE A 394 -17.00 5.82 12.02
C PHE A 394 -17.93 4.62 12.16
N LEU A 395 -17.61 3.68 13.05
CA LEU A 395 -18.20 2.35 13.10
C LEU A 395 -18.90 2.04 14.43
N ASP A 396 -19.34 3.03 15.17
CA ASP A 396 -20.01 2.83 16.47
C ASP A 396 -21.46 3.28 16.42
#